data_1ffaea6ff625e4713729fe3d5254e649
#
_entry.id   1ffaea6ff625e4713729fe3d5254e649
#
_cell.length_a   1.000
_cell.length_b   1.000
_cell.length_c   1.000
_cell.angle_alpha   90.00
_cell.angle_beta   90.00
_cell.angle_gamma   90.00
#
_symmetry.space_group_name_H-M   'P 1'
#
loop_
_entity.id
_entity.type
_entity.pdbx_description
1 polymer ?
#
loop_
_entity_poly.entity_id
_entity_poly.type
_entity_poly.pdbx_seq_one_letter_code
_entity_poly.pdbx_strand_id
1 'polypeptide(L)'
;MLGGFSMARALVPAVLLLLPALALGQAAPEAKADSAPAAAAALDPGTAAKPAGPAAPAGVVDPRTWGTRETEWKSHRELAGHVFIPSFIIQEPFSQTSFGLKFGFGSGSATGPSLVWTGNPSDPLAPGPDKDYPFNALGFGVNVTARILEWLSARLLIGGDAYLGSGRDSILVIGTQVKAAADLGVMASFPVGEHFRLAAAFDVTYGPAFNVLVAEGIASAIRDGTANVDVLNRTSTFTWIPGLLGAWAPFPFLGATLNLQFVHPSTTETGTSSFSQNGWSLAGAVDFDLAPLVPAVPFGVIVAYKLLGPLGSTGVTRTDNLDFGLFYTGRKDLALGLEFDLRWFHIQSELASTGTTVLFTMRYYF
;
A
#
# COMPACT_ATOMS: atom_id res chain seq x y z
N MET A 1 -33.91 -30.47 -21.72
CA MET A 1 -33.05 -29.42 -22.32
C MET A 1 -32.80 -28.38 -21.24
N LEU A 2 -31.69 -28.50 -20.52
CA LEU A 2 -31.30 -27.56 -19.45
C LEU A 2 -30.21 -26.68 -20.04
N GLY A 3 -30.52 -25.38 -20.13
CA GLY A 3 -29.61 -24.39 -20.67
C GLY A 3 -28.38 -24.22 -19.79
N GLY A 4 -27.22 -24.53 -20.34
CA GLY A 4 -25.94 -24.25 -19.68
C GLY A 4 -25.69 -22.75 -19.66
N PHE A 5 -25.80 -22.16 -18.48
CA PHE A 5 -25.32 -20.79 -18.22
C PHE A 5 -23.80 -20.77 -18.33
N SER A 6 -23.30 -20.00 -19.26
CA SER A 6 -21.87 -19.79 -19.49
C SER A 6 -21.24 -19.09 -18.27
N MET A 7 -20.64 -19.85 -17.36
CA MET A 7 -19.84 -19.35 -16.22
C MET A 7 -18.56 -18.61 -16.65
N ALA A 8 -18.12 -18.75 -17.90
CA ALA A 8 -16.88 -18.16 -18.40
C ALA A 8 -16.89 -16.63 -18.48
N ARG A 9 -18.07 -15.99 -18.53
CA ARG A 9 -18.18 -14.51 -18.59
C ARG A 9 -17.92 -13.80 -17.25
N ALA A 10 -17.97 -14.52 -16.13
CA ALA A 10 -17.80 -13.94 -14.79
C ALA A 10 -16.36 -14.01 -14.26
N LEU A 11 -15.48 -14.82 -14.86
CA LEU A 11 -14.16 -15.11 -14.29
C LEU A 11 -13.07 -14.07 -14.62
N VAL A 12 -13.07 -13.48 -15.80
CA VAL A 12 -12.04 -12.52 -16.21
C VAL A 12 -12.10 -11.19 -15.44
N PRO A 13 -13.27 -10.59 -15.16
CA PRO A 13 -13.33 -9.35 -14.39
C PRO A 13 -13.08 -9.51 -12.89
N ALA A 14 -13.28 -10.69 -12.29
CA ALA A 14 -13.17 -10.86 -10.83
C ALA A 14 -11.74 -10.82 -10.28
N VAL A 15 -10.74 -11.25 -11.05
CA VAL A 15 -9.31 -11.19 -10.68
C VAL A 15 -8.79 -9.76 -10.65
N LEU A 16 -9.48 -8.84 -11.31
CA LEU A 16 -9.04 -7.48 -11.62
C LEU A 16 -9.49 -6.41 -10.61
N LEU A 17 -10.40 -6.74 -9.69
CA LEU A 17 -11.15 -5.75 -8.88
C LEU A 17 -10.48 -5.30 -7.57
N LEU A 18 -9.32 -5.80 -7.21
CA LEU A 18 -8.76 -5.60 -5.85
C LEU A 18 -7.67 -4.54 -5.72
N LEU A 19 -7.38 -3.76 -6.76
CA LEU A 19 -6.27 -2.82 -6.70
C LEU A 19 -6.69 -1.41 -7.20
N PRO A 20 -6.43 -0.34 -6.47
CA PRO A 20 -6.81 1.05 -6.80
C PRO A 20 -5.81 1.85 -7.68
N ALA A 21 -6.24 2.86 -8.42
CA ALA A 21 -5.57 3.56 -9.55
C ALA A 21 -5.32 5.10 -9.45
N LEU A 22 -4.37 5.77 -10.13
CA LEU A 22 -3.95 7.20 -10.10
C LEU A 22 -4.53 8.08 -11.23
N ALA A 23 -5.06 9.23 -10.89
CA ALA A 23 -5.33 10.30 -11.84
C ALA A 23 -4.11 11.24 -11.94
N LEU A 24 -3.49 11.36 -13.11
CA LEU A 24 -2.55 12.44 -13.39
C LEU A 24 -3.33 13.73 -13.63
N GLY A 25 -3.10 14.73 -12.78
CA GLY A 25 -3.76 16.01 -12.83
C GLY A 25 -3.41 16.80 -14.08
N GLN A 26 -4.40 17.54 -14.56
CA GLN A 26 -4.22 18.60 -15.57
C GLN A 26 -3.38 19.72 -15.01
N ALA A 27 -2.51 20.28 -15.84
CA ALA A 27 -1.65 21.41 -15.53
C ALA A 27 -2.47 22.62 -15.07
N ALA A 28 -2.09 23.22 -13.94
CA ALA A 28 -2.57 24.50 -13.48
C ALA A 28 -1.82 25.65 -14.19
N PRO A 29 -2.45 26.82 -14.42
CA PRO A 29 -1.81 27.94 -15.09
C PRO A 29 -0.78 28.64 -14.19
N GLU A 30 0.28 29.14 -14.83
CA GLU A 30 1.36 29.92 -14.24
C GLU A 30 0.86 31.13 -13.43
N ALA A 31 1.24 31.19 -12.15
CA ALA A 31 1.10 32.38 -11.33
C ALA A 31 2.41 33.19 -11.35
N LYS A 32 2.32 34.45 -11.74
CA LYS A 32 3.41 35.45 -11.74
C LYS A 32 3.96 35.67 -10.32
N ALA A 33 5.28 35.65 -10.23
CA ALA A 33 5.99 36.04 -9.03
C ALA A 33 6.03 37.56 -8.89
N ASP A 34 5.48 38.09 -7.79
CA ASP A 34 5.73 39.44 -7.32
C ASP A 34 6.80 39.43 -6.23
N SER A 35 7.82 40.23 -6.46
CA SER A 35 8.97 40.46 -5.60
C SER A 35 8.65 41.41 -4.46
N ALA A 36 8.95 41.03 -3.22
CA ALA A 36 8.96 41.92 -2.06
C ALA A 36 10.38 42.10 -1.47
N PRO A 37 10.74 43.25 -0.93
CA PRO A 37 12.12 43.64 -0.67
C PRO A 37 12.62 43.19 0.69
N ALA A 38 13.95 42.96 0.73
CA ALA A 38 14.74 42.61 1.90
C ALA A 38 14.77 43.73 2.95
N ALA A 39 14.44 43.41 4.19
CA ALA A 39 14.72 44.24 5.36
C ALA A 39 16.02 43.77 6.04
N ALA A 40 16.98 44.66 6.11
CA ALA A 40 18.24 44.46 6.83
C ALA A 40 18.00 44.58 8.33
N ALA A 41 18.38 43.54 9.10
CA ALA A 41 18.42 43.54 10.55
C ALA A 41 19.84 43.83 11.04
N ALA A 42 20.00 44.76 11.94
CA ALA A 42 21.23 45.26 12.52
C ALA A 42 21.91 44.24 13.43
N LEU A 43 23.24 44.14 13.33
CA LEU A 43 24.11 43.40 14.19
C LEU A 43 24.33 44.14 15.52
N ASP A 44 24.06 43.48 16.64
CA ASP A 44 24.39 43.96 17.99
C ASP A 44 25.77 43.40 18.41
N PRO A 45 26.78 44.22 18.73
CA PRO A 45 28.10 43.77 19.12
C PRO A 45 28.24 43.79 20.65
N GLY A 46 28.16 42.61 21.29
CA GLY A 46 28.58 42.60 22.70
C GLY A 46 28.14 41.43 23.56
N THR A 47 28.78 40.29 23.39
CA THR A 47 28.89 39.33 24.50
C THR A 47 30.24 38.60 24.44
N ALA A 48 31.10 38.92 25.41
CA ALA A 48 32.43 38.30 25.55
C ALA A 48 32.33 36.80 25.77
N ALA A 49 33.05 36.01 24.99
CA ALA A 49 33.12 34.57 25.07
C ALA A 49 33.81 34.13 26.37
N LYS A 50 33.11 33.30 27.16
CA LYS A 50 33.65 32.56 28.30
C LYS A 50 34.68 31.54 27.78
N PRO A 51 35.88 31.38 28.39
CA PRO A 51 36.87 30.44 27.88
C PRO A 51 36.35 28.99 27.98
N ALA A 52 36.49 28.27 26.90
CA ALA A 52 36.14 26.87 26.80
C ALA A 52 37.02 26.01 27.72
N GLY A 53 36.43 25.26 28.61
CA GLY A 53 37.09 24.20 29.35
C GLY A 53 37.61 23.07 28.46
N PRO A 54 38.50 22.18 28.95
CA PRO A 54 39.10 21.13 28.16
C PRO A 54 38.00 20.22 27.57
N ALA A 55 38.08 19.98 26.25
CA ALA A 55 37.15 19.12 25.54
C ALA A 55 37.13 17.72 26.15
N ALA A 56 35.96 17.27 26.54
CA ALA A 56 35.76 15.86 26.92
C ALA A 56 36.13 14.96 25.73
N PRO A 57 36.68 13.74 25.96
CA PRO A 57 37.00 12.82 24.89
C PRO A 57 35.71 12.56 24.07
N ALA A 58 35.85 12.59 22.76
CA ALA A 58 34.74 12.34 21.83
C ALA A 58 34.14 10.95 22.17
N GLY A 59 33.10 10.94 22.97
CA GLY A 59 32.31 9.74 23.23
C GLY A 59 31.73 9.26 21.88
N VAL A 60 31.59 7.95 21.75
CA VAL A 60 30.87 7.34 20.63
C VAL A 60 29.48 7.98 20.60
N VAL A 61 29.24 8.83 19.61
CA VAL A 61 27.95 9.51 19.44
C VAL A 61 26.95 8.41 19.10
N ASP A 62 26.00 8.17 19.98
CA ASP A 62 24.88 7.27 19.70
C ASP A 62 24.19 7.78 18.42
N PRO A 63 24.18 7.01 17.32
CA PRO A 63 23.58 7.43 16.07
C PRO A 63 22.09 7.74 16.19
N ARG A 64 21.44 7.29 17.27
CA ARG A 64 20.05 7.62 17.61
C ARG A 64 19.84 9.06 18.06
N THR A 65 20.91 9.74 18.47
CA THR A 65 20.87 11.15 18.91
C THR A 65 21.15 12.12 17.75
N TRP A 66 21.52 11.62 16.58
CA TRP A 66 21.75 12.46 15.41
C TRP A 66 20.44 13.12 14.94
N GLY A 67 20.35 14.44 15.11
CA GLY A 67 19.20 15.24 14.69
C GLY A 67 18.11 15.42 15.75
N THR A 68 18.23 14.83 16.94
CA THR A 68 17.36 15.18 18.05
C THR A 68 17.84 16.50 18.66
N ARG A 69 17.16 17.60 18.38
CA ARG A 69 17.14 18.71 19.33
C ARG A 69 16.65 18.12 20.65
N GLU A 70 17.33 18.43 21.77
CA GLU A 70 17.04 17.95 23.14
C GLU A 70 15.63 18.32 23.66
N THR A 71 14.73 18.76 22.84
CA THR A 71 13.35 19.08 23.22
C THR A 71 12.46 17.89 22.94
N GLU A 72 12.28 17.01 23.97
CA GLU A 72 11.11 16.13 24.21
C GLU A 72 10.49 15.42 22.99
N TRP A 73 11.27 14.97 22.02
CA TRP A 73 10.80 14.09 20.97
C TRP A 73 10.57 12.67 21.51
N LYS A 74 9.48 12.50 22.27
CA LYS A 74 8.94 11.17 22.47
C LYS A 74 8.47 10.68 21.13
N SER A 75 9.13 9.70 20.58
CA SER A 75 8.65 9.00 19.40
C SER A 75 7.25 8.48 19.71
N HIS A 76 6.21 9.04 19.06
CA HIS A 76 4.83 8.64 19.34
C HIS A 76 4.52 7.21 18.89
N ARG A 77 5.49 6.51 18.28
CA ARG A 77 5.45 5.08 17.93
C ARG A 77 6.25 4.20 18.90
N GLU A 78 6.48 4.68 20.13
CA GLU A 78 7.23 3.95 21.16
C GLU A 78 6.29 3.43 22.24
N LEU A 79 6.47 2.16 22.64
CA LEU A 79 5.83 1.55 23.81
C LEU A 79 6.90 0.78 24.59
N ALA A 80 6.97 0.95 25.90
CA ALA A 80 7.92 0.26 26.79
C ALA A 80 9.38 0.30 26.29
N GLY A 81 9.77 1.40 25.62
CA GLY A 81 11.12 1.56 25.05
C GLY A 81 11.32 0.92 23.67
N HIS A 82 10.34 0.18 23.15
CA HIS A 82 10.37 -0.36 21.79
C HIS A 82 9.86 0.66 20.79
N VAL A 83 10.61 0.89 19.69
CA VAL A 83 10.24 1.74 18.56
C VAL A 83 9.74 0.86 17.42
N PHE A 84 8.43 0.88 17.16
CA PHE A 84 7.81 0.01 16.15
C PHE A 84 8.36 0.27 14.75
N ILE A 85 8.56 -0.81 14.01
CA ILE A 85 8.99 -0.77 12.60
C ILE A 85 7.75 -0.73 11.71
N PRO A 86 7.65 0.25 10.78
CA PRO A 86 6.49 0.33 9.89
C PRO A 86 6.50 -0.84 8.90
N SER A 87 5.33 -1.41 8.62
CA SER A 87 5.13 -2.35 7.52
C SER A 87 4.28 -1.72 6.42
N PHE A 88 4.50 -2.15 5.21
CA PHE A 88 3.71 -1.77 4.05
C PHE A 88 2.25 -2.25 4.13
N ILE A 89 2.00 -3.44 4.67
CA ILE A 89 0.69 -4.09 4.66
C ILE A 89 -0.13 -3.86 5.93
N ILE A 90 0.47 -3.24 6.97
CA ILE A 90 -0.16 -3.01 8.27
C ILE A 90 -0.19 -1.53 8.62
N GLN A 91 -1.32 -1.07 9.12
CA GLN A 91 -1.47 0.28 9.67
C GLN A 91 -1.02 0.30 11.13
N GLU A 92 -0.18 1.28 11.48
CA GLU A 92 0.28 1.47 12.86
C GLU A 92 -0.79 2.17 13.70
N PRO A 93 -1.03 1.76 14.96
CA PRO A 93 -2.03 2.36 15.84
C PRO A 93 -1.55 3.62 16.58
N PHE A 94 -0.59 4.36 16.00
CA PHE A 94 0.04 5.51 16.64
C PHE A 94 -0.44 6.84 16.03
N SER A 95 -0.90 7.77 16.88
CA SER A 95 -1.16 9.15 16.46
C SER A 95 0.16 9.90 16.33
N GLN A 96 0.60 10.15 15.11
CA GLN A 96 1.91 10.76 14.80
C GLN A 96 1.84 11.61 13.55
N THR A 97 2.79 12.53 13.39
CA THR A 97 2.98 13.22 12.11
C THR A 97 4.11 12.55 11.35
N SER A 98 3.86 12.15 10.10
CA SER A 98 4.85 11.49 9.27
C SER A 98 4.63 11.73 7.79
N PHE A 99 5.72 11.64 7.04
CA PHE A 99 5.73 11.60 5.58
C PHE A 99 6.44 10.31 5.15
N GLY A 100 5.81 9.54 4.27
CA GLY A 100 6.34 8.28 3.79
C GLY A 100 6.31 8.19 2.27
N LEU A 101 7.34 7.57 1.72
CA LEU A 101 7.44 7.18 0.32
C LEU A 101 7.66 5.69 0.23
N LYS A 102 7.06 5.07 -0.76
CA LYS A 102 7.34 3.68 -1.13
C LYS A 102 7.46 3.57 -2.65
N PHE A 103 8.37 2.73 -3.07
CA PHE A 103 8.54 2.37 -4.46
C PHE A 103 8.86 0.89 -4.53
N GLY A 104 8.26 0.17 -5.47
CA GLY A 104 8.46 -1.27 -5.59
C GLY A 104 8.41 -1.75 -7.02
N PHE A 105 9.08 -2.85 -7.25
CA PHE A 105 9.00 -3.61 -8.48
C PHE A 105 8.88 -5.09 -8.16
N GLY A 106 8.22 -5.82 -9.04
CA GLY A 106 7.95 -7.23 -8.82
C GLY A 106 7.58 -7.98 -10.07
N SER A 107 7.29 -9.24 -9.88
CA SER A 107 6.79 -10.13 -10.92
C SER A 107 5.82 -11.13 -10.31
N GLY A 108 5.05 -11.77 -11.18
CA GLY A 108 4.11 -12.78 -10.77
C GLY A 108 3.56 -13.57 -11.93
N SER A 109 2.63 -14.44 -11.63
CA SER A 109 1.84 -15.16 -12.63
C SER A 109 0.36 -15.17 -12.25
N ALA A 110 -0.50 -15.12 -13.24
CA ALA A 110 -1.93 -15.33 -13.10
C ALA A 110 -2.31 -16.59 -13.88
N THR A 111 -3.03 -17.52 -13.25
CA THR A 111 -3.55 -18.71 -13.91
C THR A 111 -4.96 -18.43 -14.43
N GLY A 112 -5.20 -18.80 -15.67
CA GLY A 112 -6.52 -18.61 -16.28
C GLY A 112 -6.64 -19.36 -17.62
N PRO A 113 -7.84 -19.45 -18.18
CA PRO A 113 -8.07 -20.15 -19.43
C PRO A 113 -7.28 -19.50 -20.57
N SER A 114 -6.65 -20.34 -21.39
CA SER A 114 -6.08 -19.87 -22.65
C SER A 114 -7.20 -19.43 -23.60
N LEU A 115 -6.87 -18.47 -24.47
CA LEU A 115 -7.83 -18.01 -25.49
C LEU A 115 -7.57 -18.79 -26.78
N VAL A 116 -8.58 -19.49 -27.24
CA VAL A 116 -8.54 -20.28 -28.49
C VAL A 116 -9.41 -19.58 -29.53
N TRP A 117 -8.81 -19.31 -30.69
CA TRP A 117 -9.55 -18.75 -31.82
C TRP A 117 -10.51 -19.80 -32.41
N THR A 118 -11.80 -19.52 -32.42
CA THR A 118 -12.83 -20.49 -32.86
C THR A 118 -13.07 -20.47 -34.37
N GLY A 119 -12.71 -19.36 -35.03
CA GLY A 119 -13.12 -19.08 -36.43
C GLY A 119 -14.57 -18.64 -36.59
N ASN A 120 -15.36 -18.59 -35.51
CA ASN A 120 -16.74 -18.12 -35.53
C ASN A 120 -16.81 -16.62 -35.22
N PRO A 121 -17.28 -15.75 -36.16
CA PRO A 121 -17.35 -14.32 -35.91
C PRO A 121 -18.28 -13.92 -34.76
N SER A 122 -19.32 -14.73 -34.47
CA SER A 122 -20.24 -14.44 -33.35
C SER A 122 -19.66 -14.79 -31.98
N ASP A 123 -18.66 -15.67 -31.93
CA ASP A 123 -17.94 -16.03 -30.71
C ASP A 123 -16.48 -16.33 -31.06
N PRO A 124 -15.67 -15.31 -31.33
CA PRO A 124 -14.37 -15.49 -31.97
C PRO A 124 -13.32 -16.10 -31.02
N LEU A 125 -13.51 -15.99 -29.69
CA LEU A 125 -12.60 -16.52 -28.70
C LEU A 125 -13.33 -17.46 -27.75
N ALA A 126 -12.85 -18.71 -27.62
CA ALA A 126 -13.33 -19.68 -26.65
C ALA A 126 -12.28 -19.91 -25.55
N PRO A 127 -12.71 -20.22 -24.32
CA PRO A 127 -11.79 -20.63 -23.29
C PRO A 127 -11.17 -22.00 -23.62
N GLY A 128 -9.85 -22.05 -23.62
CA GLY A 128 -9.06 -23.29 -23.70
C GLY A 128 -8.58 -23.75 -22.33
N PRO A 129 -7.61 -24.69 -22.28
CA PRO A 129 -7.01 -25.13 -21.04
C PRO A 129 -6.36 -24.00 -20.26
N ASP A 130 -6.33 -24.13 -18.93
CA ASP A 130 -5.67 -23.17 -18.05
C ASP A 130 -4.18 -23.10 -18.35
N LYS A 131 -3.66 -21.88 -18.27
CA LYS A 131 -2.27 -21.52 -18.53
C LYS A 131 -1.83 -20.43 -17.57
N ASP A 132 -0.54 -20.44 -17.23
CA ASP A 132 0.08 -19.38 -16.44
C ASP A 132 0.51 -18.22 -17.34
N TYR A 133 0.12 -17.02 -16.97
CA TYR A 133 0.43 -15.77 -17.64
C TYR A 133 1.35 -14.93 -16.76
N PRO A 134 2.66 -14.88 -17.05
CA PRO A 134 3.59 -14.08 -16.27
C PRO A 134 3.37 -12.58 -16.49
N PHE A 135 3.58 -11.79 -15.43
CA PHE A 135 3.53 -10.34 -15.47
C PHE A 135 4.63 -9.70 -14.63
N ASN A 136 4.95 -8.45 -14.95
CA ASN A 136 5.76 -7.58 -14.13
C ASN A 136 4.87 -6.56 -13.42
N ALA A 137 5.28 -6.14 -12.22
CA ALA A 137 4.58 -5.17 -11.41
C ALA A 137 5.49 -4.01 -11.02
N LEU A 138 4.94 -2.80 -11.02
CA LEU A 138 5.56 -1.60 -10.48
C LEU A 138 4.57 -0.98 -9.50
N GLY A 139 5.05 -0.56 -8.34
CA GLY A 139 4.23 0.08 -7.32
C GLY A 139 4.88 1.33 -6.77
N PHE A 140 4.07 2.32 -6.40
CA PHE A 140 4.55 3.48 -5.69
C PHE A 140 3.49 3.99 -4.72
N GLY A 141 3.91 4.76 -3.72
CA GLY A 141 2.98 5.37 -2.79
C GLY A 141 3.60 6.50 -1.99
N VAL A 142 2.76 7.46 -1.68
CA VAL A 142 3.06 8.58 -0.78
C VAL A 142 2.06 8.52 0.36
N ASN A 143 2.55 8.54 1.59
CA ASN A 143 1.74 8.54 2.80
C ASN A 143 2.06 9.80 3.61
N VAL A 144 1.03 10.56 3.96
CA VAL A 144 1.12 11.69 4.86
C VAL A 144 0.19 11.43 6.02
N THR A 145 0.71 11.46 7.23
CA THR A 145 -0.09 11.39 8.45
C THR A 145 0.12 12.68 9.23
N ALA A 146 -0.95 13.33 9.62
CA ALA A 146 -0.94 14.52 10.45
C ALA A 146 -1.58 14.22 11.81
N ARG A 147 -0.84 14.41 12.88
CA ARG A 147 -1.37 14.38 14.24
C ARG A 147 -2.14 15.66 14.49
N ILE A 148 -3.43 15.55 14.74
CA ILE A 148 -4.33 16.68 15.02
C ILE A 148 -4.40 16.92 16.54
N LEU A 149 -4.57 15.83 17.29
CA LEU A 149 -4.55 15.81 18.76
C LEU A 149 -3.65 14.67 19.23
N GLU A 150 -3.32 14.59 20.51
CA GLU A 150 -2.49 13.51 21.06
C GLU A 150 -3.05 12.11 20.77
N TRP A 151 -4.35 12.01 20.69
CA TRP A 151 -5.09 10.78 20.43
C TRP A 151 -5.71 10.69 19.04
N LEU A 152 -5.66 11.75 18.23
CA LEU A 152 -6.32 11.82 16.91
C LEU A 152 -5.33 12.17 15.81
N SER A 153 -5.33 11.41 14.74
CA SER A 153 -4.58 11.69 13.51
C SER A 153 -5.46 11.54 12.28
N ALA A 154 -5.10 12.30 11.22
CA ALA A 154 -5.62 12.12 9.87
C ALA A 154 -4.51 11.58 8.96
N ARG A 155 -4.89 10.77 7.98
CA ARG A 155 -3.99 10.14 7.03
C ARG A 155 -4.46 10.39 5.61
N LEU A 156 -3.51 10.69 4.74
CA LEU A 156 -3.68 10.67 3.29
C LEU A 156 -2.64 9.72 2.70
N LEU A 157 -3.10 8.70 1.98
CA LEU A 157 -2.23 7.84 1.19
C LEU A 157 -2.63 7.97 -0.28
N ILE A 158 -1.65 8.25 -1.13
CA ILE A 158 -1.82 8.24 -2.58
C ILE A 158 -0.83 7.24 -3.13
N GLY A 159 -1.31 6.32 -3.93
CA GLY A 159 -0.43 5.30 -4.46
C GLY A 159 -0.99 4.63 -5.71
N GLY A 160 -0.24 3.73 -6.30
CA GLY A 160 -0.69 2.96 -7.44
C GLY A 160 0.24 1.85 -7.83
N ASP A 161 -0.31 0.92 -8.61
CA ASP A 161 0.38 -0.22 -9.15
C ASP A 161 0.13 -0.31 -10.65
N ALA A 162 1.15 -0.70 -11.41
CA ALA A 162 1.04 -1.02 -12.81
C ALA A 162 1.44 -2.48 -13.03
N TYR A 163 0.66 -3.21 -13.79
CA TYR A 163 0.91 -4.61 -14.15
C TYR A 163 1.02 -4.71 -15.67
N LEU A 164 2.06 -5.39 -16.13
CA LEU A 164 2.39 -5.56 -17.53
C LEU A 164 2.59 -7.05 -17.82
N GLY A 165 1.79 -7.63 -18.71
CA GLY A 165 2.04 -8.98 -19.21
C GLY A 165 3.47 -9.10 -19.78
N SER A 166 4.23 -10.12 -19.36
CA SER A 166 5.64 -10.27 -19.74
C SER A 166 5.91 -11.27 -20.86
N GLY A 167 4.89 -11.64 -21.64
CA GLY A 167 4.98 -12.52 -22.79
C GLY A 167 3.88 -12.24 -23.79
N ARG A 168 3.98 -12.77 -25.01
CA ARG A 168 2.97 -12.52 -26.06
C ARG A 168 1.56 -12.84 -25.59
N ASP A 169 1.38 -14.03 -25.01
CA ASP A 169 0.07 -14.48 -24.54
C ASP A 169 -0.37 -13.68 -23.30
N SER A 170 0.56 -13.34 -22.42
CA SER A 170 0.28 -12.51 -21.23
C SER A 170 -0.12 -11.09 -21.61
N ILE A 171 0.50 -10.48 -22.63
CA ILE A 171 0.11 -9.16 -23.13
C ILE A 171 -1.29 -9.21 -23.73
N LEU A 172 -1.66 -10.29 -24.40
CA LEU A 172 -2.99 -10.45 -25.00
C LEU A 172 -4.09 -10.67 -23.94
N VAL A 173 -3.79 -11.45 -22.89
CA VAL A 173 -4.78 -11.86 -21.88
C VAL A 173 -4.81 -10.91 -20.68
N ILE A 174 -3.66 -10.62 -20.07
CA ILE A 174 -3.55 -9.69 -18.92
C ILE A 174 -3.57 -8.24 -19.43
N GLY A 175 -2.94 -7.99 -20.59
CA GLY A 175 -2.77 -6.64 -21.11
C GLY A 175 -1.87 -5.78 -20.24
N THR A 176 -2.27 -4.53 -20.09
CA THR A 176 -1.68 -3.55 -19.19
C THR A 176 -2.75 -3.05 -18.23
N GLN A 177 -2.46 -3.10 -16.97
CA GLN A 177 -3.34 -2.57 -15.93
C GLN A 177 -2.60 -1.47 -15.17
N VAL A 178 -3.26 -0.34 -15.01
CA VAL A 178 -2.79 0.74 -14.14
C VAL A 178 -3.88 1.02 -13.13
N LYS A 179 -3.51 1.01 -11.89
CA LYS A 179 -4.41 1.24 -10.75
C LYS A 179 -3.75 2.24 -9.83
N ALA A 180 -4.49 3.24 -9.35
CA ALA A 180 -4.02 4.14 -8.31
C ALA A 180 -5.08 4.23 -7.20
N ALA A 181 -4.76 4.74 -6.03
CA ALA A 181 -5.71 5.04 -4.97
C ALA A 181 -5.40 6.35 -4.30
N ALA A 182 -6.44 7.00 -3.89
CA ALA A 182 -6.38 7.96 -2.81
C ALA A 182 -7.15 7.39 -1.62
N ASP A 183 -6.48 7.30 -0.49
CA ASP A 183 -7.04 6.84 0.78
C ASP A 183 -6.99 7.99 1.76
N LEU A 184 -8.14 8.36 2.30
CA LEU A 184 -8.27 9.37 3.35
C LEU A 184 -8.78 8.68 4.60
N GLY A 185 -8.01 8.78 5.69
CA GLY A 185 -8.35 8.11 6.95
C GLY A 185 -8.26 9.01 8.16
N VAL A 186 -9.00 8.63 9.20
CA VAL A 186 -8.89 9.18 10.54
C VAL A 186 -8.66 8.05 11.54
N MET A 187 -7.90 8.31 12.58
CA MET A 187 -7.57 7.31 13.59
C MET A 187 -7.55 7.94 14.98
N ALA A 188 -8.30 7.35 15.90
CA ALA A 188 -8.28 7.66 17.32
C ALA A 188 -7.47 6.58 18.06
N SER A 189 -6.38 6.98 18.72
CA SER A 189 -5.37 6.10 19.33
C SER A 189 -5.30 6.35 20.83
N PHE A 190 -5.40 5.28 21.63
CA PHE A 190 -5.47 5.34 23.08
C PHE A 190 -4.41 4.44 23.71
N PRO A 191 -3.56 4.96 24.62
CA PRO A 191 -2.67 4.12 25.41
C PRO A 191 -3.46 3.28 26.42
N VAL A 192 -3.11 2.00 26.53
CA VAL A 192 -3.67 1.06 27.52
C VAL A 192 -2.52 0.53 28.37
N GLY A 193 -2.02 1.38 29.26
CA GLY A 193 -0.80 1.15 30.03
C GLY A 193 0.47 1.40 29.20
N GLU A 194 1.61 0.90 29.72
CA GLU A 194 2.93 1.16 29.12
C GLU A 194 3.25 0.25 27.92
N HIS A 195 2.64 -0.94 27.87
CA HIS A 195 2.96 -2.00 26.90
C HIS A 195 1.94 -2.13 25.77
N PHE A 196 0.77 -1.49 25.89
CA PHE A 196 -0.32 -1.65 24.94
C PHE A 196 -0.83 -0.33 24.41
N ARG A 197 -1.22 -0.33 23.13
CA ARG A 197 -1.96 0.75 22.48
C ARG A 197 -3.08 0.17 21.64
N LEU A 198 -4.24 0.79 21.71
CA LEU A 198 -5.40 0.45 20.88
C LEU A 198 -5.77 1.68 20.06
N ALA A 199 -6.28 1.44 18.86
CA ALA A 199 -6.83 2.51 18.03
C ALA A 199 -8.07 2.04 17.27
N ALA A 200 -8.98 2.99 17.03
CA ALA A 200 -10.08 2.85 16.09
C ALA A 200 -9.74 3.69 14.85
N ALA A 201 -9.88 3.11 13.68
CA ALA A 201 -9.61 3.77 12.42
C ALA A 201 -10.84 3.73 11.50
N PHE A 202 -10.97 4.72 10.65
CA PHE A 202 -11.93 4.77 9.58
C PHE A 202 -11.27 5.35 8.35
N ASP A 203 -11.16 4.55 7.30
CA ASP A 203 -10.54 4.94 6.05
C ASP A 203 -11.57 4.91 4.92
N VAL A 204 -11.41 5.81 3.97
CA VAL A 204 -12.19 5.88 2.74
C VAL A 204 -11.20 5.88 1.58
N THR A 205 -11.31 4.87 0.72
CA THR A 205 -10.44 4.73 -0.45
C THR A 205 -11.25 4.97 -1.71
N TYR A 206 -10.76 5.82 -2.57
CA TYR A 206 -11.22 5.97 -3.94
C TYR A 206 -10.15 5.51 -4.92
N GLY A 207 -10.52 4.62 -5.82
CA GLY A 207 -9.58 4.03 -6.78
C GLY A 207 -10.19 3.81 -8.16
N PRO A 208 -9.85 4.62 -9.19
CA PRO A 208 -10.10 4.25 -10.57
C PRO A 208 -9.10 3.19 -11.05
N ALA A 209 -9.51 2.29 -11.94
CA ALA A 209 -8.65 1.32 -12.62
C ALA A 209 -8.79 1.44 -14.14
N PHE A 210 -7.65 1.32 -14.81
CA PHE A 210 -7.59 1.32 -16.28
C PHE A 210 -6.99 -0.02 -16.72
N ASN A 211 -7.76 -0.77 -17.50
CA ASN A 211 -7.35 -2.05 -18.03
C ASN A 211 -7.33 -1.98 -19.55
N VAL A 212 -6.21 -2.33 -20.15
CA VAL A 212 -6.09 -2.47 -21.60
C VAL A 212 -6.19 -3.95 -21.94
N LEU A 213 -7.36 -4.40 -22.37
CA LEU A 213 -7.68 -5.80 -22.68
C LEU A 213 -7.68 -6.01 -24.21
N VAL A 214 -6.49 -6.31 -24.75
CA VAL A 214 -6.29 -6.38 -26.21
C VAL A 214 -7.13 -7.48 -26.86
N ALA A 215 -7.13 -8.68 -26.28
CA ALA A 215 -7.85 -9.82 -26.84
C ALA A 215 -9.37 -9.61 -26.84
N GLU A 216 -9.92 -9.05 -25.76
CA GLU A 216 -11.34 -8.75 -25.64
C GLU A 216 -11.76 -7.64 -26.61
N GLY A 217 -10.96 -6.59 -26.77
CA GLY A 217 -11.21 -5.52 -27.72
C GLY A 217 -11.22 -6.02 -29.16
N ILE A 218 -10.29 -6.88 -29.55
CA ILE A 218 -10.27 -7.50 -30.88
C ILE A 218 -11.51 -8.39 -31.08
N ALA A 219 -11.84 -9.23 -30.08
CA ALA A 219 -13.01 -10.10 -30.14
C ALA A 219 -14.32 -9.32 -30.27
N SER A 220 -14.45 -8.20 -29.56
CA SER A 220 -15.59 -7.29 -29.62
C SER A 220 -15.69 -6.66 -31.01
N ALA A 221 -14.60 -6.11 -31.54
CA ALA A 221 -14.59 -5.50 -32.88
C ALA A 221 -15.00 -6.48 -33.98
N ILE A 222 -14.56 -7.74 -33.90
CA ILE A 222 -14.95 -8.80 -34.83
C ILE A 222 -16.44 -9.14 -34.71
N ARG A 223 -16.94 -9.29 -33.49
CA ARG A 223 -18.34 -9.61 -33.20
C ARG A 223 -19.29 -8.52 -33.71
N ASP A 224 -18.90 -7.27 -33.51
CA ASP A 224 -19.70 -6.10 -33.84
C ASP A 224 -19.50 -5.65 -35.31
N GLY A 225 -18.56 -6.27 -36.02
CA GLY A 225 -18.23 -5.92 -37.42
C GLY A 225 -17.68 -4.50 -37.56
N THR A 226 -17.03 -3.97 -36.49
CA THR A 226 -16.51 -2.59 -36.45
C THR A 226 -14.99 -2.58 -36.64
N ALA A 227 -14.47 -1.51 -37.25
CA ALA A 227 -13.03 -1.29 -37.33
C ALA A 227 -12.46 -0.65 -36.03
N ASN A 228 -13.32 -0.24 -35.10
CA ASN A 228 -12.92 0.36 -33.85
C ASN A 228 -12.72 -0.73 -32.80
N VAL A 229 -11.50 -0.84 -32.30
CA VAL A 229 -11.13 -1.76 -31.23
C VAL A 229 -11.11 -0.97 -29.91
N ASP A 230 -12.17 -1.09 -29.13
CA ASP A 230 -12.17 -0.53 -27.77
C ASP A 230 -11.49 -1.52 -26.80
N VAL A 231 -10.25 -1.21 -26.45
CA VAL A 231 -9.42 -2.03 -25.58
C VAL A 231 -9.35 -1.48 -24.16
N LEU A 232 -9.93 -0.29 -23.90
CA LEU A 232 -9.80 0.41 -22.64
C LEU A 232 -11.03 0.22 -21.77
N ASN A 233 -10.91 -0.56 -20.72
CA ASN A 233 -11.93 -0.67 -19.68
C ASN A 233 -11.57 0.23 -18.49
N ARG A 234 -12.55 0.98 -17.98
CA ARG A 234 -12.43 1.86 -16.82
C ARG A 234 -13.39 1.42 -15.74
N THR A 235 -12.84 1.19 -14.57
CA THR A 235 -13.64 0.92 -13.36
C THR A 235 -13.25 1.91 -12.27
N SER A 236 -14.17 2.21 -11.36
CA SER A 236 -13.85 2.97 -10.16
C SER A 236 -14.43 2.28 -8.93
N THR A 237 -13.66 2.24 -7.87
CA THR A 237 -14.07 1.63 -6.60
C THR A 237 -14.02 2.67 -5.50
N PHE A 238 -15.09 2.74 -4.74
CA PHE A 238 -15.15 3.51 -3.51
C PHE A 238 -15.28 2.53 -2.34
N THR A 239 -14.38 2.58 -1.36
CA THR A 239 -14.31 1.57 -0.29
C THR A 239 -14.28 2.24 1.07
N TRP A 240 -15.09 1.76 1.99
CA TRP A 240 -15.13 2.18 3.39
C TRP A 240 -14.50 1.09 4.24
N ILE A 241 -13.58 1.49 5.13
CA ILE A 241 -12.76 0.55 5.89
C ILE A 241 -12.71 0.97 7.36
N PRO A 242 -13.77 0.73 8.16
CA PRO A 242 -13.66 0.83 9.61
C PRO A 242 -12.78 -0.29 10.16
N GLY A 243 -11.97 0.02 11.19
CA GLY A 243 -11.03 -0.93 11.74
C GLY A 243 -10.68 -0.70 13.20
N LEU A 244 -10.19 -1.77 13.82
CA LEU A 244 -9.59 -1.78 15.15
C LEU A 244 -8.13 -2.20 15.00
N LEU A 245 -7.24 -1.45 15.64
CA LEU A 245 -5.81 -1.64 15.57
C LEU A 245 -5.26 -1.81 16.97
N GLY A 246 -4.22 -2.63 17.12
CA GLY A 246 -3.54 -2.82 18.39
C GLY A 246 -2.04 -2.90 18.21
N ALA A 247 -1.28 -2.44 19.23
CA ALA A 247 0.14 -2.66 19.35
C ALA A 247 0.49 -3.13 20.75
N TRP A 248 1.47 -4.01 20.85
CA TRP A 248 1.98 -4.57 22.07
C TRP A 248 3.52 -4.66 22.02
N ALA A 249 4.19 -4.14 23.04
CA ALA A 249 5.63 -4.23 23.18
C ALA A 249 5.98 -4.87 24.55
N PRO A 250 6.24 -6.19 24.60
CA PRO A 250 6.65 -6.85 25.84
C PRO A 250 8.07 -6.47 26.27
N PHE A 251 8.93 -6.13 25.30
CA PHE A 251 10.32 -5.78 25.54
C PHE A 251 10.76 -4.60 24.65
N PRO A 252 11.83 -3.87 25.00
CA PRO A 252 12.34 -2.77 24.19
C PRO A 252 12.82 -3.14 22.78
N PHE A 253 13.01 -4.43 22.51
CA PHE A 253 13.48 -4.96 21.23
C PHE A 253 12.43 -5.74 20.46
N LEU A 254 11.21 -5.94 21.00
CA LEU A 254 10.17 -6.77 20.39
C LEU A 254 8.82 -6.07 20.43
N GLY A 255 8.22 -5.92 19.28
CA GLY A 255 6.86 -5.40 19.08
C GLY A 255 5.97 -6.36 18.32
N ALA A 256 4.67 -6.21 18.51
CA ALA A 256 3.65 -6.86 17.71
C ALA A 256 2.52 -5.89 17.41
N THR A 257 1.99 -5.93 16.19
CA THR A 257 0.81 -5.16 15.76
C THR A 257 -0.27 -6.07 15.23
N LEU A 258 -1.53 -5.69 15.43
CA LEU A 258 -2.70 -6.42 14.95
C LEU A 258 -3.72 -5.43 14.39
N ASN A 259 -4.28 -5.72 13.22
CA ASN A 259 -5.33 -4.94 12.57
C ASN A 259 -6.50 -5.85 12.20
N LEU A 260 -7.69 -5.45 12.60
CA LEU A 260 -8.96 -6.05 12.18
C LEU A 260 -9.78 -4.98 11.47
N GLN A 261 -10.12 -5.19 10.21
CA GLN A 261 -10.83 -4.21 9.40
C GLN A 261 -12.02 -4.86 8.69
N PHE A 262 -13.10 -4.13 8.61
CA PHE A 262 -14.22 -4.44 7.73
C PHE A 262 -14.03 -3.67 6.43
N VAL A 263 -14.26 -4.30 5.28
CA VAL A 263 -14.07 -3.71 3.95
C VAL A 263 -15.39 -3.71 3.22
N HIS A 264 -15.88 -2.54 2.87
CA HIS A 264 -17.13 -2.37 2.13
C HIS A 264 -16.88 -1.64 0.81
N PRO A 265 -16.60 -2.36 -0.29
CA PRO A 265 -16.41 -1.76 -1.59
C PRO A 265 -17.74 -1.45 -2.28
N SER A 266 -17.79 -0.33 -2.96
CA SER A 266 -18.85 0.01 -3.93
C SER A 266 -18.14 0.28 -5.27
N THR A 267 -18.38 -0.57 -6.26
CA THR A 267 -17.77 -0.45 -7.57
C THR A 267 -18.78 0.11 -8.56
N THR A 268 -18.39 1.12 -9.30
CA THR A 268 -19.18 1.66 -10.41
C THR A 268 -18.45 1.32 -11.71
N GLU A 269 -19.04 0.45 -12.51
CA GLU A 269 -18.60 0.19 -13.87
C GLU A 269 -19.43 1.04 -14.83
N THR A 270 -18.76 1.60 -15.85
CA THR A 270 -19.46 2.37 -16.88
C THR A 270 -20.26 1.40 -17.76
N GLY A 271 -21.58 1.30 -17.53
CA GLY A 271 -22.49 0.49 -18.34
C GLY A 271 -22.99 -0.82 -17.73
N THR A 272 -22.57 -1.20 -16.53
CA THR A 272 -23.01 -2.42 -15.84
C THR A 272 -23.40 -2.18 -14.38
N SER A 273 -24.14 -3.13 -13.79
CA SER A 273 -24.61 -3.05 -12.41
C SER A 273 -23.46 -2.93 -11.39
N SER A 274 -23.64 -2.08 -10.37
CA SER A 274 -22.72 -1.97 -9.25
C SER A 274 -22.57 -3.30 -8.53
N PHE A 275 -21.35 -3.79 -8.42
CA PHE A 275 -21.04 -4.98 -7.62
C PHE A 275 -20.41 -4.56 -6.30
N SER A 276 -21.04 -4.90 -5.19
CA SER A 276 -20.46 -4.69 -3.87
C SER A 276 -20.45 -5.99 -3.08
N GLN A 277 -19.28 -6.48 -2.72
CA GLN A 277 -19.12 -7.61 -1.84
C GLN A 277 -18.35 -7.19 -0.60
N ASN A 278 -19.00 -7.27 0.56
CA ASN A 278 -18.35 -6.99 1.83
C ASN A 278 -17.21 -7.97 2.10
N GLY A 279 -16.18 -7.49 2.76
CA GLY A 279 -15.03 -8.27 3.15
C GLY A 279 -14.57 -7.94 4.56
N TRP A 280 -13.61 -8.70 5.02
CA TRP A 280 -12.86 -8.46 6.23
C TRP A 280 -11.36 -8.59 5.96
N SER A 281 -10.56 -7.88 6.73
CA SER A 281 -9.10 -7.96 6.70
C SER A 281 -8.59 -8.20 8.10
N LEU A 282 -7.76 -9.21 8.24
CA LEU A 282 -6.97 -9.47 9.45
C LEU A 282 -5.51 -9.37 9.08
N ALA A 283 -4.76 -8.52 9.78
CA ALA A 283 -3.33 -8.40 9.57
C ALA A 283 -2.60 -8.37 10.91
N GLY A 284 -1.45 -9.01 10.97
CA GLY A 284 -0.57 -9.03 12.14
C GLY A 284 0.88 -8.90 11.71
N ALA A 285 1.70 -8.21 12.53
CA ALA A 285 3.14 -8.16 12.37
C ALA A 285 3.84 -8.39 13.69
N VAL A 286 5.04 -8.91 13.59
CA VAL A 286 6.03 -8.95 14.68
C VAL A 286 7.28 -8.27 14.17
N ASP A 287 7.78 -7.30 14.93
CA ASP A 287 9.00 -6.58 14.62
C ASP A 287 10.02 -6.71 15.73
N PHE A 288 11.28 -6.81 15.33
CA PHE A 288 12.42 -7.01 16.20
C PHE A 288 13.49 -5.96 15.90
N ASP A 289 13.76 -5.06 16.86
CA ASP A 289 14.79 -4.03 16.76
C ASP A 289 16.07 -4.49 17.48
N LEU A 290 17.16 -4.65 16.75
CA LEU A 290 18.45 -5.05 17.28
C LEU A 290 19.16 -3.94 18.07
N ALA A 291 18.86 -2.68 17.79
CA ALA A 291 19.58 -1.55 18.35
C ALA A 291 19.49 -1.44 19.89
N PRO A 292 18.39 -1.81 20.60
CA PRO A 292 18.37 -1.89 22.06
C PRO A 292 19.28 -2.97 22.65
N LEU A 293 19.53 -4.05 21.90
CA LEU A 293 20.40 -5.15 22.33
C LEU A 293 21.86 -4.90 22.01
N VAL A 294 22.13 -4.39 20.80
CA VAL A 294 23.47 -4.12 20.29
C VAL A 294 23.47 -2.74 19.63
N PRO A 295 23.81 -1.67 20.37
CA PRO A 295 23.74 -0.28 19.85
C PRO A 295 24.56 -0.04 18.57
N ALA A 296 25.58 -0.85 18.30
CA ALA A 296 26.38 -0.79 17.08
C ALA A 296 25.65 -1.35 15.84
N VAL A 297 24.48 -2.01 16.01
CA VAL A 297 23.72 -2.65 14.95
C VAL A 297 22.35 -1.96 14.83
N PRO A 298 22.25 -0.83 14.13
CA PRO A 298 21.03 -0.03 14.04
C PRO A 298 20.06 -0.59 12.98
N PHE A 299 19.74 -1.88 13.08
CA PHE A 299 18.84 -2.56 12.16
C PHE A 299 17.75 -3.31 12.90
N GLY A 300 16.61 -3.41 12.28
CA GLY A 300 15.51 -4.23 12.75
C GLY A 300 14.85 -4.99 11.60
N VAL A 301 14.13 -6.02 11.95
CA VAL A 301 13.40 -6.88 11.01
C VAL A 301 11.92 -6.88 11.38
N ILE A 302 11.08 -7.01 10.37
CA ILE A 302 9.63 -7.18 10.54
C ILE A 302 9.16 -8.37 9.71
N VAL A 303 8.23 -9.12 10.24
CA VAL A 303 7.46 -10.12 9.51
C VAL A 303 6.00 -9.78 9.70
N ALA A 304 5.29 -9.59 8.60
CA ALA A 304 3.88 -9.24 8.63
C ALA A 304 3.07 -10.19 7.72
N TYR A 305 1.86 -10.50 8.15
CA TYR A 305 0.92 -11.30 7.38
C TYR A 305 -0.43 -10.59 7.35
N LYS A 306 -1.05 -10.55 6.17
CA LYS A 306 -2.37 -9.97 5.96
C LYS A 306 -3.25 -10.94 5.18
N LEU A 307 -4.41 -11.19 5.72
CA LEU A 307 -5.46 -11.98 5.12
C LEU A 307 -6.65 -11.06 4.81
N LEU A 308 -7.09 -11.07 3.57
CA LEU A 308 -8.32 -10.42 3.12
C LEU A 308 -9.28 -11.51 2.65
N GLY A 309 -10.46 -11.54 3.24
CA GLY A 309 -11.51 -12.50 2.92
C GLY A 309 -12.86 -11.81 2.71
N PRO A 310 -13.80 -12.48 2.02
CA PRO A 310 -15.14 -11.96 1.82
C PRO A 310 -16.04 -12.27 3.02
N LEU A 311 -17.13 -11.50 3.12
CA LEU A 311 -18.28 -11.78 3.95
C LEU A 311 -19.41 -12.28 3.04
N GLY A 312 -19.50 -13.60 2.86
CA GLY A 312 -20.53 -14.23 2.03
C GLY A 312 -20.02 -15.43 1.26
N SER A 313 -20.90 -16.19 0.63
CA SER A 313 -20.61 -17.50 0.06
C SER A 313 -20.48 -17.54 -1.47
N THR A 314 -20.53 -16.42 -2.16
CA THR A 314 -20.59 -16.39 -3.63
C THR A 314 -19.28 -15.92 -4.24
N GLY A 315 -18.56 -16.80 -4.94
CA GLY A 315 -17.46 -16.46 -5.86
C GLY A 315 -16.23 -15.85 -5.21
N VAL A 316 -15.89 -16.31 -4.05
CA VAL A 316 -14.95 -15.72 -3.10
C VAL A 316 -13.53 -15.60 -3.63
N THR A 317 -13.00 -14.40 -3.52
CA THR A 317 -11.56 -14.14 -3.67
C THR A 317 -10.94 -13.94 -2.28
N ARG A 318 -10.02 -14.81 -1.90
CA ARG A 318 -9.16 -14.64 -0.73
C ARG A 318 -7.81 -14.11 -1.20
N THR A 319 -7.26 -13.16 -0.47
CA THR A 319 -5.91 -12.67 -0.71
C THR A 319 -5.07 -12.86 0.54
N ASP A 320 -3.93 -13.49 0.40
CA ASP A 320 -2.92 -13.65 1.42
C ASP A 320 -1.68 -12.85 1.04
N ASN A 321 -1.17 -12.05 1.96
CA ASN A 321 0.09 -11.31 1.79
C ASN A 321 1.02 -11.66 2.95
N LEU A 322 2.25 -12.01 2.64
CA LEU A 322 3.34 -12.20 3.60
C LEU A 322 4.46 -11.22 3.27
N ASP A 323 4.83 -10.41 4.23
CA ASP A 323 5.83 -9.36 4.08
C ASP A 323 7.00 -9.58 5.04
N PHE A 324 8.22 -9.46 4.53
CA PHE A 324 9.46 -9.50 5.28
C PHE A 324 10.21 -8.20 5.05
N GLY A 325 10.48 -7.45 6.10
CA GLY A 325 11.18 -6.19 6.00
C GLY A 325 12.48 -6.15 6.80
N LEU A 326 13.50 -5.51 6.22
CA LEU A 326 14.75 -5.12 6.88
C LEU A 326 14.81 -3.59 6.93
N PHE A 327 14.92 -3.02 8.12
CA PHE A 327 14.87 -1.59 8.34
C PHE A 327 16.09 -1.08 9.07
N TYR A 328 16.53 0.13 8.70
CA TYR A 328 17.45 0.92 9.50
C TYR A 328 16.67 1.56 10.66
N THR A 329 17.09 1.29 11.89
CA THR A 329 16.46 1.77 13.14
C THR A 329 17.36 2.71 13.94
N GLY A 330 18.48 3.15 13.38
CA GLY A 330 19.46 4.03 14.05
C GLY A 330 18.94 5.42 14.37
N ARG A 331 17.78 5.80 13.81
CA ARG A 331 17.12 7.09 14.10
C ARG A 331 15.65 6.86 14.42
N LYS A 332 15.13 7.51 15.45
CA LYS A 332 13.71 7.42 15.82
C LYS A 332 12.79 8.20 14.87
N ASP A 333 13.32 9.23 14.21
CA ASP A 333 12.59 10.08 13.28
C ASP A 333 12.63 9.60 11.82
N LEU A 334 13.38 8.52 11.53
CA LEU A 334 13.53 8.00 10.18
C LEU A 334 13.46 6.47 10.17
N ALA A 335 12.61 5.92 9.33
CA ALA A 335 12.61 4.51 8.97
C ALA A 335 12.96 4.38 7.49
N LEU A 336 14.02 3.63 7.19
CA LEU A 336 14.43 3.25 5.83
C LEU A 336 14.42 1.74 5.75
N GLY A 337 13.75 1.15 4.78
CA GLY A 337 13.60 -0.29 4.69
C GLY A 337 13.54 -0.84 3.28
N LEU A 338 13.87 -2.13 3.20
CA LEU A 338 13.57 -3.00 2.07
C LEU A 338 12.59 -4.06 2.55
N GLU A 339 11.49 -4.20 1.84
CA GLU A 339 10.45 -5.18 2.13
C GLU A 339 10.29 -6.14 0.95
N PHE A 340 9.98 -7.39 1.23
CA PHE A 340 9.70 -8.46 0.27
C PHE A 340 8.26 -8.91 0.52
N ASP A 341 7.35 -8.47 -0.34
CA ASP A 341 5.93 -8.82 -0.28
C ASP A 341 5.65 -10.01 -1.20
N LEU A 342 5.16 -11.08 -0.61
CA LEU A 342 4.67 -12.27 -1.28
C LEU A 342 3.15 -12.27 -1.23
N ARG A 343 2.49 -12.39 -2.39
CA ARG A 343 1.05 -12.25 -2.51
C ARG A 343 0.44 -13.43 -3.23
N TRP A 344 -0.63 -13.96 -2.66
CA TRP A 344 -1.43 -15.06 -3.25
C TRP A 344 -2.88 -14.64 -3.36
N PHE A 345 -3.44 -14.83 -4.54
CA PHE A 345 -4.86 -14.61 -4.79
C PHE A 345 -5.54 -15.95 -5.05
N HIS A 346 -6.64 -16.21 -4.36
CA HIS A 346 -7.42 -17.42 -4.49
C HIS A 346 -8.84 -17.11 -4.96
N ILE A 347 -9.32 -17.81 -5.98
CA ILE A 347 -10.70 -17.77 -6.46
C ILE A 347 -11.31 -19.15 -6.16
N GLN A 348 -12.43 -19.18 -5.42
CA GLN A 348 -13.13 -20.41 -5.05
C GLN A 348 -12.20 -21.48 -4.43
N SER A 349 -11.26 -21.07 -3.57
CA SER A 349 -10.21 -21.88 -2.94
C SER A 349 -9.04 -22.30 -3.86
N GLU A 350 -9.09 -22.04 -5.15
CA GLU A 350 -7.99 -22.32 -6.06
C GLU A 350 -7.04 -21.13 -6.15
N LEU A 351 -5.75 -21.41 -6.31
CA LEU A 351 -4.72 -20.39 -6.48
C LEU A 351 -4.81 -19.81 -7.89
N ALA A 352 -5.28 -18.55 -7.99
CA ALA A 352 -5.49 -17.89 -9.27
C ALA A 352 -4.33 -16.97 -9.68
N SER A 353 -3.53 -16.49 -8.73
CA SER A 353 -2.38 -15.63 -9.04
C SER A 353 -1.39 -15.61 -7.89
N THR A 354 -0.11 -15.49 -8.24
CA THR A 354 0.97 -15.24 -7.29
C THR A 354 1.76 -14.01 -7.71
N GLY A 355 2.29 -13.28 -6.73
CA GLY A 355 3.16 -12.14 -6.99
C GLY A 355 4.22 -12.00 -5.93
N THR A 356 5.40 -11.53 -6.33
CA THR A 356 6.50 -11.14 -5.46
C THR A 356 6.89 -9.72 -5.78
N THR A 357 6.97 -8.85 -4.78
CA THR A 357 7.37 -7.46 -4.94
C THR A 357 8.47 -7.12 -3.95
N VAL A 358 9.50 -6.44 -4.44
CA VAL A 358 10.52 -5.80 -3.60
C VAL A 358 10.16 -4.34 -3.47
N LEU A 359 10.03 -3.85 -2.25
CA LEU A 359 9.62 -2.50 -1.92
C LEU A 359 10.77 -1.78 -1.21
N PHE A 360 11.08 -0.59 -1.66
CA PHE A 360 11.86 0.38 -0.90
C PHE A 360 10.89 1.30 -0.16
N THR A 361 11.04 1.38 1.16
CA THR A 361 10.19 2.20 2.03
C THR A 361 11.05 3.22 2.77
N MET A 362 10.62 4.46 2.73
CA MET A 362 11.17 5.55 3.54
C MET A 362 10.02 6.23 4.27
N ARG A 363 10.15 6.42 5.59
CA ARG A 363 9.20 7.20 6.36
C ARG A 363 9.95 8.13 7.33
N TYR A 364 9.60 9.39 7.27
CA TYR A 364 10.13 10.42 8.17
C TYR A 364 9.04 10.88 9.15
N TYR A 365 9.40 11.00 10.42
CA TYR A 365 8.49 11.35 11.52
C TYR A 365 8.87 12.73 12.07
N PHE A 366 7.85 13.54 12.37
CA PHE A 366 8.02 14.93 12.81
C PHE A 366 7.57 15.13 14.24
#